data_0f4911cb418578d244c2aa3beed6ff99
#
_entry.id   0f4911cb418578d244c2aa3beed6ff99
#
_cell.length_a   1.000
_cell.length_b   1.000
_cell.length_c   1.000
_cell.angle_alpha   90.00
_cell.angle_beta   90.00
_cell.angle_gamma   90.00
#
_symmetry.space_group_name_H-M   'P 1'
#
loop_
_entity.id
_entity.type
_entity.pdbx_description
1 polymer ?
#
loop_
_entity_poly.entity_id
_entity_poly.type
_entity_poly.pdbx_seq_one_letter_code
_entity_poly.pdbx_strand_id
1 'polypeptide(L)'
;MRNLQSIIFGLSCFFGGVFLVNFFGAEAGAQQQTVTEAPSKRSGLWETEDCKKISDASGLFLYVSGELLEEADKLKKEGKEAEADESYEGVLFVTELSANYAKTFEAYCK
;
A
#
# COMPACT_ATOMS: atom_id res chain seq x y z
N MET A 1 -7.21 -17.22 37.17
CA MET A 1 -8.14 -16.68 36.18
C MET A 1 -8.64 -15.23 36.39
N ARG A 2 -8.26 -14.59 37.50
CA ARG A 2 -8.73 -13.19 37.75
C ARG A 2 -7.83 -12.06 37.25
N ASN A 3 -6.68 -12.37 36.69
CA ASN A 3 -5.72 -11.33 36.28
C ASN A 3 -5.74 -11.00 34.79
N LEU A 4 -6.50 -11.73 33.96
CA LEU A 4 -6.53 -11.48 32.54
C LEU A 4 -7.44 -10.30 32.15
N GLN A 5 -8.49 -10.04 32.92
CA GLN A 5 -9.42 -8.93 32.64
C GLN A 5 -8.84 -7.56 33.01
N SER A 6 -7.97 -7.50 34.02
CA SER A 6 -7.36 -6.22 34.41
C SER A 6 -6.29 -5.72 33.42
N ILE A 7 -5.65 -6.64 32.71
CA ILE A 7 -4.62 -6.29 31.73
C ILE A 7 -5.24 -5.71 30.44
N ILE A 8 -6.41 -6.23 30.06
CA ILE A 8 -7.11 -5.77 28.83
C ILE A 8 -7.64 -4.34 29.00
N PHE A 9 -8.11 -3.97 30.18
CA PHE A 9 -8.61 -2.62 30.46
C PHE A 9 -7.50 -1.55 30.52
N GLY A 10 -6.32 -1.93 31.02
CA GLY A 10 -5.17 -1.02 31.07
C GLY A 10 -4.57 -0.70 29.70
N LEU A 11 -4.58 -1.66 28.78
CA LEU A 11 -4.03 -1.47 27.44
C LEU A 11 -4.92 -0.58 26.54
N SER A 12 -6.24 -0.63 26.73
CA SER A 12 -7.19 0.13 25.94
C SER A 12 -7.09 1.64 26.12
N CYS A 13 -6.80 2.09 27.36
CA CYS A 13 -6.65 3.52 27.63
C CYS A 13 -5.33 4.11 27.11
N PHE A 14 -4.29 3.30 27.01
CA PHE A 14 -2.98 3.77 26.54
C PHE A 14 -2.95 3.98 25.01
N PHE A 15 -3.64 3.13 24.26
CA PHE A 15 -3.73 3.26 22.81
C PHE A 15 -4.61 4.43 22.36
N GLY A 16 -5.67 4.75 23.09
CA GLY A 16 -6.57 5.88 22.76
C GLY A 16 -5.90 7.24 22.88
N GLY A 17 -5.05 7.43 23.89
CA GLY A 17 -4.36 8.70 24.10
C GLY A 17 -3.26 9.00 23.08
N VAL A 18 -2.51 7.99 22.70
CA VAL A 18 -1.42 8.14 21.71
C VAL A 18 -1.97 8.37 20.31
N PHE A 19 -3.11 7.75 19.97
CA PHE A 19 -3.75 7.92 18.67
C PHE A 19 -4.29 9.33 18.46
N LEU A 20 -4.86 9.95 19.49
CA LEU A 20 -5.38 11.32 19.40
C LEU A 20 -4.26 12.36 19.22
N VAL A 21 -3.12 12.19 19.88
CA VAL A 21 -2.00 13.12 19.75
C VAL A 21 -1.35 13.04 18.37
N ASN A 22 -1.25 11.85 17.79
CA ASN A 22 -0.71 11.66 16.44
C ASN A 22 -1.65 12.20 15.35
N PHE A 23 -2.96 12.11 15.56
CA PHE A 23 -3.94 12.65 14.60
C PHE A 23 -3.89 14.17 14.51
N PHE A 24 -3.77 14.88 15.64
CA PHE A 24 -3.62 16.32 15.65
C PHE A 24 -2.25 16.80 15.13
N GLY A 25 -1.20 16.05 15.35
CA GLY A 25 0.14 16.36 14.84
C GLY A 25 0.25 16.20 13.32
N ALA A 26 -0.49 15.28 12.73
CA ALA A 26 -0.48 15.06 11.28
C ALA A 26 -1.21 16.17 10.51
N GLU A 27 -2.28 16.74 11.05
CA GLU A 27 -3.00 17.85 10.39
C GLU A 27 -2.19 19.15 10.41
N ALA A 28 -1.46 19.43 11.48
CA ALA A 28 -0.62 20.64 11.56
C ALA A 28 0.58 20.58 10.58
N GLY A 29 1.08 19.38 10.25
CA GLY A 29 2.15 19.21 9.29
C GLY A 29 1.72 19.30 7.83
N ALA A 30 0.47 18.94 7.51
CA ALA A 30 -0.05 18.97 6.15
C ALA A 30 -0.33 20.39 5.63
N GLN A 31 -0.54 21.35 6.48
CA GLN A 31 -0.84 22.74 6.09
C GLN A 31 0.38 23.60 5.77
N GLN A 32 1.60 23.14 6.03
CA GLN A 32 2.83 23.92 5.80
C GLN A 32 3.55 23.60 4.49
N GLN A 33 3.02 22.73 3.65
CA GLN A 33 3.59 22.50 2.32
C GLN A 33 2.96 23.43 1.27
N THR A 34 3.11 24.73 1.43
CA THR A 34 3.12 25.63 0.29
C THR A 34 4.48 25.53 -0.38
N VAL A 35 4.74 24.39 -1.02
CA VAL A 35 5.87 24.29 -1.92
C VAL A 35 5.47 25.05 -3.18
N THR A 36 6.06 26.19 -3.37
CA THR A 36 6.12 26.88 -4.66
C THR A 36 7.00 26.04 -5.58
N GLU A 37 6.50 24.92 -6.03
CA GLU A 37 7.16 24.18 -7.11
C GLU A 37 6.98 24.95 -8.40
N ALA A 38 8.11 25.12 -9.12
CA ALA A 38 8.10 25.57 -10.51
C ALA A 38 7.11 24.70 -11.31
N PRO A 39 6.37 25.25 -12.29
CA PRO A 39 5.38 24.50 -13.05
C PRO A 39 6.06 23.31 -13.70
N SER A 40 5.76 22.12 -13.18
CA SER A 40 6.22 20.86 -13.76
C SER A 40 5.57 20.71 -15.14
N LYS A 41 6.32 20.24 -16.11
CA LYS A 41 5.78 19.95 -17.45
C LYS A 41 4.71 18.86 -17.28
N ARG A 42 3.46 19.20 -17.60
CA ARG A 42 2.38 18.24 -17.59
C ARG A 42 2.56 17.20 -18.68
N SER A 43 2.43 15.95 -18.33
CA SER A 43 2.27 14.86 -19.28
C SER A 43 0.81 14.39 -19.20
N GLY A 44 -0.02 14.79 -20.13
CA GLY A 44 -1.44 14.51 -20.10
C GLY A 44 -2.24 15.44 -19.17
N LEU A 45 -3.22 14.90 -18.45
CA LEU A 45 -4.10 15.63 -17.55
C LEU A 45 -3.52 15.85 -16.14
N TRP A 46 -2.60 14.97 -15.73
CA TRP A 46 -1.97 15.01 -14.41
C TRP A 46 -0.56 15.59 -14.47
N GLU A 47 -0.07 16.02 -13.31
CA GLU A 47 1.29 16.49 -13.18
C GLU A 47 2.30 15.35 -13.38
N THR A 48 3.46 15.66 -13.93
CA THR A 48 4.52 14.66 -14.22
C THR A 48 4.93 13.86 -12.98
N GLU A 49 4.98 14.51 -11.82
CA GLU A 49 5.33 13.86 -10.57
C GLU A 49 4.30 12.82 -10.13
N ASP A 50 3.01 13.12 -10.30
CA ASP A 50 1.94 12.17 -9.98
C ASP A 50 1.92 11.00 -10.97
N CYS A 51 2.17 11.28 -12.24
CA CYS A 51 2.31 10.25 -13.27
C CYS A 51 3.50 9.31 -12.97
N LYS A 52 4.61 9.85 -12.48
CA LYS A 52 5.74 9.04 -12.05
C LYS A 52 5.35 8.09 -10.91
N LYS A 53 4.63 8.57 -9.89
CA LYS A 53 4.16 7.75 -8.78
C LYS A 53 3.27 6.60 -9.25
N ILE A 54 2.38 6.85 -10.20
CA ILE A 54 1.51 5.82 -10.78
C ILE A 54 2.32 4.77 -11.54
N SER A 55 3.30 5.20 -12.33
CA SER A 55 4.20 4.28 -13.06
C SER A 55 5.03 3.43 -12.10
N ASP A 56 5.62 4.04 -11.08
CA ASP A 56 6.43 3.35 -10.08
C ASP A 56 5.59 2.33 -9.29
N ALA A 57 4.34 2.69 -8.93
CA ALA A 57 3.41 1.78 -8.25
C ALA A 57 3.04 0.59 -9.13
N SER A 58 2.76 0.79 -10.42
CA SER A 58 2.49 -0.30 -11.35
C SER A 58 3.67 -1.29 -11.42
N GLY A 59 4.89 -0.78 -11.53
CA GLY A 59 6.11 -1.59 -11.55
C GLY A 59 6.32 -2.36 -10.24
N LEU A 60 6.08 -1.71 -9.10
CA LEU A 60 6.18 -2.35 -7.79
C LEU A 60 5.20 -3.52 -7.64
N PHE A 61 3.96 -3.35 -8.07
CA PHE A 61 2.97 -4.43 -8.00
C PHE A 61 3.35 -5.62 -8.90
N LEU A 62 3.93 -5.39 -10.07
CA LEU A 62 4.45 -6.48 -10.90
C LEU A 62 5.61 -7.22 -10.23
N TYR A 63 6.51 -6.51 -9.58
CA TYR A 63 7.59 -7.11 -8.81
C TYR A 63 7.05 -7.99 -7.68
N VAL A 64 6.13 -7.46 -6.87
CA VAL A 64 5.49 -8.20 -5.77
C VAL A 64 4.74 -9.44 -6.28
N SER A 65 4.09 -9.35 -7.44
CA SER A 65 3.41 -10.51 -8.03
C SER A 65 4.40 -11.62 -8.39
N GLY A 66 5.59 -11.28 -8.85
CA GLY A 66 6.67 -12.24 -9.11
C GLY A 66 7.13 -12.96 -7.85
N GLU A 67 7.37 -12.22 -6.77
CA GLU A 67 7.75 -12.78 -5.46
C GLU A 67 6.69 -13.74 -4.91
N LEU A 68 5.41 -13.36 -4.98
CA LEU A 68 4.29 -14.21 -4.55
C LEU A 68 4.19 -15.48 -5.39
N LEU A 69 4.46 -15.41 -6.70
CA LEU A 69 4.45 -16.56 -7.58
C LEU A 69 5.56 -17.55 -7.23
N GLU A 70 6.76 -17.07 -6.95
CA GLU A 70 7.88 -17.92 -6.51
C GLU A 70 7.58 -18.59 -5.17
N GLU A 71 6.95 -17.86 -4.24
CA GLU A 71 6.52 -18.40 -2.96
C GLU A 71 5.46 -19.50 -3.13
N ALA A 72 4.45 -19.26 -3.98
CA ALA A 72 3.42 -20.23 -4.29
C ALA A 72 4.00 -21.52 -4.86
N ASP A 73 4.93 -21.43 -5.81
CA ASP A 73 5.61 -22.58 -6.40
C ASP A 73 6.43 -23.36 -5.38
N LYS A 74 7.08 -22.67 -4.46
CA LYS A 74 7.82 -23.28 -3.35
C LYS A 74 6.88 -24.05 -2.41
N LEU A 75 5.81 -23.40 -1.96
CA LEU A 75 4.80 -24.01 -1.09
C LEU A 75 4.17 -25.26 -1.73
N LYS A 76 3.88 -25.19 -3.02
CA LYS A 76 3.36 -26.33 -3.76
C LYS A 76 4.34 -27.51 -3.79
N LYS A 77 5.62 -27.25 -3.99
CA LYS A 77 6.67 -28.29 -3.94
C LYS A 77 6.82 -28.91 -2.54
N GLU A 78 6.51 -28.16 -1.50
CA GLU A 78 6.51 -28.61 -0.11
C GLU A 78 5.22 -29.36 0.28
N GLY A 79 4.23 -29.48 -0.62
CA GLY A 79 2.96 -30.12 -0.37
C GLY A 79 1.95 -29.27 0.41
N LYS A 80 2.19 -27.98 0.53
CA LYS A 80 1.34 -27.00 1.22
C LYS A 80 0.38 -26.35 0.24
N GLU A 81 -0.55 -27.13 -0.30
CA GLU A 81 -1.41 -26.66 -1.39
C GLU A 81 -2.33 -25.50 -0.98
N ALA A 82 -2.91 -25.53 0.23
CA ALA A 82 -3.80 -24.45 0.68
C ALA A 82 -3.05 -23.10 0.83
N GLU A 83 -1.83 -23.11 1.34
CA GLU A 83 -0.99 -21.91 1.43
C GLU A 83 -0.53 -21.43 0.05
N ALA A 84 -0.24 -22.36 -0.85
CA ALA A 84 0.10 -22.03 -2.24
C ALA A 84 -1.08 -21.40 -2.98
N ASP A 85 -2.30 -21.88 -2.80
CA ASP A 85 -3.51 -21.31 -3.40
C ASP A 85 -3.75 -19.88 -2.90
N GLU A 86 -3.56 -19.60 -1.62
CA GLU A 86 -3.65 -18.24 -1.05
C GLU A 86 -2.62 -17.30 -1.70
N SER A 87 -1.40 -17.77 -1.91
CA SER A 87 -0.37 -16.99 -2.60
C SER A 87 -0.72 -16.74 -4.07
N TYR A 88 -1.30 -17.71 -4.77
CA TYR A 88 -1.78 -17.51 -6.14
C TYR A 88 -2.94 -16.53 -6.23
N GLU A 89 -3.86 -16.51 -5.27
CA GLU A 89 -4.89 -15.46 -5.20
C GLU A 89 -4.27 -14.07 -5.01
N GLY A 90 -3.24 -13.97 -4.19
CA GLY A 90 -2.44 -12.76 -4.02
C GLY A 90 -1.79 -12.29 -5.34
N VAL A 91 -1.23 -13.22 -6.12
CA VAL A 91 -0.68 -12.91 -7.45
C VAL A 91 -1.73 -12.29 -8.36
N LEU A 92 -2.91 -12.89 -8.43
CA LEU A 92 -4.01 -12.38 -9.28
C LEU A 92 -4.42 -10.97 -8.86
N PHE A 93 -4.60 -10.75 -7.57
CA PHE A 93 -4.99 -9.45 -7.02
C PHE A 93 -3.95 -8.36 -7.33
N VAL A 94 -2.68 -8.62 -7.07
CA VAL A 94 -1.60 -7.63 -7.27
C VAL A 94 -1.37 -7.36 -8.76
N THR A 95 -1.51 -8.37 -9.61
CA THR A 95 -1.42 -8.22 -11.07
C THR A 95 -2.56 -7.35 -11.60
N GLU A 96 -3.77 -7.53 -11.11
CA GLU A 96 -4.91 -6.68 -11.47
C GLU A 96 -4.70 -5.23 -11.04
N LEU A 97 -4.18 -5.01 -9.82
CA LEU A 97 -3.79 -3.67 -9.37
C LEU A 97 -2.78 -3.04 -10.31
N SER A 98 -1.73 -3.75 -10.67
CA SER A 98 -0.71 -3.25 -11.62
C SER A 98 -1.34 -2.85 -12.96
N ALA A 99 -2.21 -3.69 -13.51
CA ALA A 99 -2.90 -3.39 -14.76
C ALA A 99 -3.80 -2.15 -14.66
N ASN A 100 -4.49 -1.96 -13.53
CA ASN A 100 -5.34 -0.79 -13.30
C ASN A 100 -4.51 0.49 -13.17
N TYR A 101 -3.37 0.45 -12.51
CA TYR A 101 -2.43 1.58 -12.45
C TYR A 101 -1.88 1.91 -13.83
N ALA A 102 -1.53 0.92 -14.64
CA ALA A 102 -1.06 1.12 -16.01
C ALA A 102 -2.14 1.79 -16.91
N LYS A 103 -3.39 1.34 -16.80
CA LYS A 103 -4.53 1.97 -17.50
C LYS A 103 -4.76 3.41 -17.04
N THR A 104 -4.64 3.68 -15.74
CA THR A 104 -4.73 5.03 -15.20
C THR A 104 -3.62 5.91 -15.75
N PHE A 105 -2.40 5.41 -15.83
CA PHE A 105 -1.29 6.13 -16.44
C PHE A 105 -1.57 6.48 -17.92
N GLU A 106 -2.07 5.53 -18.69
CA GLU A 106 -2.43 5.78 -20.10
C GLU A 106 -3.54 6.82 -20.25
N ALA A 107 -4.55 6.78 -19.38
CA ALA A 107 -5.69 7.67 -19.46
C ALA A 107 -5.37 9.12 -19.05
N TYR A 108 -4.49 9.32 -18.08
CA TYR A 108 -4.27 10.62 -17.44
C TYR A 108 -2.86 11.20 -17.64
N CYS A 109 -1.90 10.39 -18.07
CA CYS A 109 -0.49 10.77 -18.15
C CYS A 109 0.06 10.83 -19.58
N LYS A 110 -0.69 10.34 -20.53
CA LYS A 110 -0.35 10.43 -21.99
C LYS A 110 -1.28 11.38 -22.77
#